data_23a57f297d9727082d8caf4dd859c138
#
_entry.id   23a57f297d9727082d8caf4dd859c138
#
_cell.length_a   1.000
_cell.length_b   1.000
_cell.length_c   1.000
_cell.angle_alpha   90.00
_cell.angle_beta   90.00
_cell.angle_gamma   90.00
#
_symmetry.space_group_name_H-M   'P 1'
#
loop_
_entity.id
_entity.type
_entity.pdbx_description
1 polymer ?
#
loop_
_entity_poly.entity_id
_entity_poly.type
_entity_poly.pdbx_seq_one_letter_code
_entity_poly.pdbx_strand_id
1 'polypeptide(L)'
;MITPASALRRFPPYRLAGKAYGQSNSITGPLILGGILKKAGHEVEAYEELNGSVPYKHLKDADVVCLYTLTCSAPRAYELAEWFHANTHARVLIGGIHASALPEEAARYADQVIVGEGESVILDVVEGRITDKIVNAPCPEDLDRIPFPDYSILKT
;
A
#
# COMPACT_ATOMS: atom_id res chain seq x y z
N MET A 1 -4.10 4.37 -0.44
CA MET A 1 -2.95 3.44 -0.54
C MET A 1 -1.65 4.20 -0.33
N ILE A 2 -0.70 3.66 0.40
CA ILE A 2 0.57 4.35 0.71
C ILE A 2 1.74 3.44 0.35
N THR A 3 2.70 3.99 -0.39
CA THR A 3 3.99 3.36 -0.67
C THR A 3 5.07 4.04 0.18
N PRO A 4 5.52 3.41 1.28
CA PRO A 4 6.50 3.98 2.18
C PRO A 4 7.89 4.11 1.54
N ALA A 5 8.64 5.15 1.90
CA ALA A 5 10.02 5.33 1.46
C ALA A 5 10.99 4.55 2.37
N SER A 6 12.07 4.04 1.78
CA SER A 6 13.17 3.48 2.57
C SER A 6 13.86 4.56 3.42
N ALA A 7 14.49 4.14 4.53
CA ALA A 7 15.18 5.05 5.43
C ALA A 7 16.22 5.93 4.70
N LEU A 8 17.02 5.34 3.80
CA LEU A 8 18.02 6.07 3.01
C LEU A 8 17.39 7.16 2.12
N ARG A 9 16.25 6.87 1.48
CA ARG A 9 15.58 7.81 0.57
C ARG A 9 14.87 8.95 1.31
N ARG A 10 14.68 8.86 2.61
CA ARG A 10 14.15 9.96 3.45
C ARG A 10 15.20 11.03 3.76
N PHE A 11 16.49 10.73 3.65
CA PHE A 11 17.56 11.73 3.83
C PHE A 11 17.54 12.78 2.71
N PRO A 12 17.63 14.09 3.05
CA PRO A 12 17.52 15.16 2.08
C PRO A 12 18.41 15.03 0.83
N PRO A 13 19.71 14.65 0.93
CA PRO A 13 20.56 14.47 -0.24
C PRO A 13 20.03 13.44 -1.23
N TYR A 14 19.50 12.31 -0.75
CA TYR A 14 18.97 11.26 -1.62
C TYR A 14 17.62 11.61 -2.23
N ARG A 15 16.77 12.39 -1.53
CA ARG A 15 15.53 12.95 -2.09
C ARG A 15 15.85 13.92 -3.24
N LEU A 16 16.87 14.76 -3.07
CA LEU A 16 17.28 15.72 -4.09
C LEU A 16 17.85 15.01 -5.31
N ALA A 17 18.70 14.01 -5.10
CA ALA A 17 19.26 13.19 -6.17
C ALA A 17 18.15 12.43 -6.92
N GLY A 18 17.20 11.82 -6.22
CA GLY A 18 16.06 11.12 -6.85
C GLY A 18 15.24 12.03 -7.74
N LYS A 19 14.95 13.25 -7.31
CA LYS A 19 14.27 14.28 -8.14
C LYS A 19 15.11 14.71 -9.33
N ALA A 20 16.42 14.89 -9.15
CA ALA A 20 17.34 15.32 -10.22
C ALA A 20 17.53 14.25 -11.31
N TYR A 21 17.52 12.98 -10.94
CA TYR A 21 17.69 11.87 -11.88
C TYR A 21 16.37 11.31 -12.43
N GLY A 22 15.23 11.97 -12.17
CA GLY A 22 13.93 11.59 -12.73
C GLY A 22 13.45 10.19 -12.32
N GLN A 23 13.94 9.68 -11.19
CA GLN A 23 13.50 8.38 -10.66
C GLN A 23 12.16 8.52 -9.91
N SER A 24 11.13 8.86 -10.66
CA SER A 24 9.74 8.66 -10.27
C SER A 24 9.30 7.29 -10.76
N ASN A 25 9.82 6.24 -10.16
CA ASN A 25 9.32 4.90 -10.41
C ASN A 25 8.13 4.67 -9.49
N SER A 26 6.95 5.08 -9.95
CA SER A 26 5.70 4.71 -9.30
C SER A 26 5.59 3.19 -9.27
N ILE A 27 5.35 2.64 -8.09
CA ILE A 27 5.14 1.21 -7.93
C ILE A 27 3.72 0.91 -8.45
N THR A 28 3.63 0.13 -9.52
CA THR A 28 2.37 -0.11 -10.26
C THR A 28 1.34 -0.92 -9.46
N GLY A 29 1.77 -1.87 -8.63
CA GLY A 29 0.86 -2.72 -7.85
C GLY A 29 -0.20 -1.94 -7.06
N PRO A 30 0.15 -0.98 -6.21
CA PRO A 30 -0.85 -0.16 -5.50
C PRO A 30 -1.81 0.59 -6.41
N LEU A 31 -1.36 1.01 -7.62
CA LEU A 31 -2.22 1.71 -8.58
C LEU A 31 -3.19 0.75 -9.29
N ILE A 32 -2.79 -0.51 -9.52
CA ILE A 32 -3.68 -1.56 -10.02
C ILE A 32 -4.76 -1.87 -8.99
N LEU A 33 -4.35 -2.18 -7.75
CA LEU A 33 -5.27 -2.51 -6.66
C LEU A 33 -6.23 -1.36 -6.36
N GLY A 34 -5.71 -0.13 -6.34
CA GLY A 34 -6.53 1.06 -6.17
C GLY A 34 -7.50 1.29 -7.33
N GLY A 35 -7.11 0.97 -8.55
CA GLY A 35 -7.98 1.00 -9.72
C GLY A 35 -9.13 -0.01 -9.64
N ILE A 36 -8.87 -1.21 -9.11
CA ILE A 36 -9.90 -2.23 -8.86
C ILE A 36 -10.94 -1.70 -7.85
N LEU A 37 -10.45 -1.16 -6.73
CA LEU A 37 -11.32 -0.59 -5.69
C LEU A 37 -12.15 0.60 -6.19
N LYS A 38 -11.51 1.51 -6.93
CA LYS A 38 -12.20 2.67 -7.53
C LYS A 38 -13.29 2.25 -8.53
N LYS A 39 -13.01 1.24 -9.36
CA LYS A 39 -14.00 0.67 -10.28
C LYS A 39 -15.18 0.02 -9.55
N ALA A 40 -14.97 -0.49 -8.36
CA ALA A 40 -16.02 -1.02 -7.49
C ALA A 40 -16.82 0.06 -6.74
N GLY A 41 -16.46 1.35 -6.90
CA GLY A 41 -17.18 2.49 -6.33
C GLY A 41 -16.57 3.08 -5.06
N HIS A 42 -15.40 2.59 -4.62
CA HIS A 42 -14.69 3.19 -3.49
C HIS A 42 -14.00 4.50 -3.87
N GLU A 43 -13.93 5.42 -2.92
CA GLU A 43 -13.06 6.58 -3.01
C GLU A 43 -11.64 6.16 -2.67
N VAL A 44 -10.71 6.32 -3.61
CA VAL A 44 -9.33 5.80 -3.47
C VAL A 44 -8.32 6.89 -3.79
N GLU A 45 -7.36 7.04 -2.89
CA GLU A 45 -6.19 7.89 -3.08
C GLU A 45 -4.91 7.07 -2.88
N ALA A 46 -3.89 7.35 -3.68
CA ALA A 46 -2.57 6.73 -3.58
C ALA A 46 -1.51 7.78 -3.28
N TYR A 47 -0.61 7.46 -2.37
CA TYR A 47 0.47 8.34 -1.93
C TYR A 47 1.80 7.60 -2.00
N GLU A 48 2.79 8.23 -2.63
CA GLU A 48 4.16 7.76 -2.65
C GLU A 48 5.03 8.66 -1.78
N GLU A 49 5.51 8.15 -0.67
CA GLU A 49 6.31 8.94 0.29
C GLU A 49 7.63 9.44 -0.30
N LEU A 50 8.08 8.87 -1.42
CA LEU A 50 9.22 9.39 -2.18
C LEU A 50 8.93 10.75 -2.83
N ASN A 51 7.69 10.98 -3.23
CA ASN A 51 7.28 12.18 -3.96
C ASN A 51 6.76 13.27 -3.02
N GLY A 52 6.31 12.90 -1.84
CA GLY A 52 5.77 13.83 -0.84
C GLY A 52 5.69 13.23 0.55
N SER A 53 5.26 14.00 1.52
CA SER A 53 4.97 13.51 2.86
C SER A 53 3.56 12.92 2.91
N VAL A 54 3.37 11.88 3.72
CA VAL A 54 2.04 11.35 4.00
C VAL A 54 1.16 12.45 4.62
N PRO A 55 -0.01 12.76 4.07
CA PRO A 55 -0.87 13.81 4.58
C PRO A 55 -1.74 13.31 5.74
N TYR A 56 -1.13 13.05 6.88
CA TYR A 56 -1.75 12.45 8.06
C TYR A 56 -3.09 13.07 8.46
N LYS A 57 -3.21 14.40 8.39
CA LYS A 57 -4.46 15.10 8.76
C LYS A 57 -5.61 14.77 7.81
N HIS A 58 -5.31 14.65 6.53
CA HIS A 58 -6.30 14.32 5.50
C HIS A 58 -6.74 12.86 5.59
N LEU A 59 -5.84 11.96 5.99
CA LEU A 59 -6.11 10.53 6.05
C LEU A 59 -6.72 10.05 7.38
N LYS A 60 -7.06 10.96 8.29
CA LYS A 60 -7.65 10.59 9.59
C LYS A 60 -9.01 9.91 9.49
N ASP A 61 -9.78 10.25 8.47
CA ASP A 61 -11.13 9.74 8.26
C ASP A 61 -11.18 8.58 7.25
N ALA A 62 -10.02 8.04 6.86
CA ALA A 62 -9.96 6.87 5.99
C ALA A 62 -10.47 5.62 6.71
N ASP A 63 -11.34 4.84 6.07
CA ASP A 63 -11.82 3.57 6.61
C ASP A 63 -10.76 2.47 6.53
N VAL A 64 -9.95 2.47 5.46
CA VAL A 64 -8.92 1.47 5.20
C VAL A 64 -7.64 2.13 4.69
N VAL A 65 -6.51 1.74 5.28
CA VAL A 65 -5.17 2.14 4.83
C VAL A 65 -4.41 0.92 4.36
N CYS A 66 -4.03 0.92 3.08
CA CYS A 66 -3.21 -0.14 2.50
C CYS A 66 -1.75 0.32 2.39
N LEU A 67 -0.83 -0.42 2.98
CA LEU A 67 0.60 -0.16 2.96
C LEU A 67 1.30 -1.19 2.07
N TYR A 68 2.02 -0.72 1.05
CA TYR A 68 2.81 -1.59 0.19
C TYR A 68 4.25 -1.69 0.71
N THR A 69 4.76 -2.91 0.87
CA THR A 69 6.06 -3.13 1.48
C THR A 69 7.08 -3.79 0.55
N LEU A 70 8.23 -3.12 0.43
CA LEU A 70 9.49 -3.71 0.03
C LEU A 70 10.34 -3.91 1.29
N THR A 71 11.32 -4.81 1.29
CA THR A 71 12.17 -5.07 2.46
C THR A 71 12.85 -3.81 2.98
N CYS A 72 13.31 -2.95 2.09
CA CYS A 72 13.96 -1.68 2.47
C CYS A 72 13.00 -0.63 3.03
N SER A 73 11.70 -0.76 2.83
CA SER A 73 10.68 0.17 3.33
C SER A 73 9.78 -0.44 4.43
N ALA A 74 9.92 -1.72 4.74
CA ALA A 74 9.10 -2.39 5.73
C ALA A 74 9.13 -1.72 7.13
N PRO A 75 10.28 -1.31 7.69
CA PRO A 75 10.29 -0.60 8.97
C PRO A 75 9.45 0.69 8.94
N ARG A 76 9.45 1.39 7.81
CA ARG A 76 8.63 2.58 7.65
C ARG A 76 7.14 2.27 7.52
N ALA A 77 6.80 1.18 6.84
CA ALA A 77 5.41 0.72 6.80
C ALA A 77 4.87 0.41 8.19
N TYR A 78 5.68 -0.23 9.04
CA TYR A 78 5.32 -0.54 10.42
C TYR A 78 5.13 0.71 11.28
N GLU A 79 6.03 1.70 11.17
CA GLU A 79 5.86 3.02 11.81
C GLU A 79 4.52 3.69 11.39
N LEU A 80 4.17 3.60 10.10
CA LEU A 80 2.90 4.14 9.59
C LEU A 80 1.71 3.36 10.15
N ALA A 81 1.78 2.04 10.16
CA ALA A 81 0.73 1.18 10.71
C ALA A 81 0.45 1.51 12.18
N GLU A 82 1.50 1.61 13.01
CA GLU A 82 1.39 2.00 14.42
C GLU A 82 0.78 3.40 14.56
N TRP A 83 1.18 4.34 13.71
CA TRP A 83 0.60 5.68 13.75
C TRP A 83 -0.90 5.68 13.43
N PHE A 84 -1.33 4.94 12.39
CA PHE A 84 -2.75 4.85 12.01
C PHE A 84 -3.56 4.18 13.12
N HIS A 85 -3.09 3.09 13.70
CA HIS A 85 -3.76 2.44 14.83
C HIS A 85 -3.90 3.35 16.06
N ALA A 86 -2.88 4.17 16.34
CA ALA A 86 -2.90 5.08 17.50
C ALA A 86 -3.77 6.32 17.30
N ASN A 87 -4.02 6.74 16.05
CA ASN A 87 -4.60 8.07 15.78
C ASN A 87 -5.88 8.04 14.93
N THR A 88 -6.31 6.87 14.45
CA THR A 88 -7.47 6.72 13.55
C THR A 88 -8.27 5.46 13.89
N HIS A 89 -9.39 5.27 13.21
CA HIS A 89 -10.17 4.02 13.23
C HIS A 89 -9.96 3.18 11.96
N ALA A 90 -9.01 3.57 11.11
CA ALA A 90 -8.74 2.89 9.87
C ALA A 90 -8.25 1.46 10.08
N ARG A 91 -8.78 0.51 9.32
CA ARG A 91 -8.16 -0.81 9.20
C ARG A 91 -6.87 -0.69 8.40
N VAL A 92 -5.80 -1.29 8.92
CA VAL A 92 -4.49 -1.28 8.28
C VAL A 92 -4.26 -2.62 7.57
N LEU A 93 -4.14 -2.57 6.26
CA LEU A 93 -3.77 -3.70 5.42
C LEU A 93 -2.31 -3.56 4.99
N ILE A 94 -1.52 -4.62 5.08
CA ILE A 94 -0.14 -4.65 4.59
C ILE A 94 -0.02 -5.71 3.50
N GLY A 95 0.59 -5.34 2.38
CA GLY A 95 0.90 -6.25 1.28
C GLY A 95 2.23 -5.91 0.61
N GLY A 96 2.54 -6.61 -0.48
CA GLY A 96 3.75 -6.43 -1.25
C GLY A 96 4.79 -7.51 -0.98
N ILE A 97 5.95 -7.39 -1.65
CA ILE A 97 6.97 -8.45 -1.70
C ILE A 97 7.50 -8.83 -0.31
N HIS A 98 7.73 -7.84 0.56
CA HIS A 98 8.21 -8.12 1.91
C HIS A 98 7.16 -8.83 2.77
N ALA A 99 5.91 -8.34 2.75
CA ALA A 99 4.82 -8.96 3.49
C ALA A 99 4.54 -10.40 3.00
N SER A 100 4.70 -10.65 1.71
CA SER A 100 4.57 -12.01 1.15
C SER A 100 5.71 -12.95 1.60
N ALA A 101 6.90 -12.42 1.82
CA ALA A 101 8.05 -13.20 2.29
C ALA A 101 8.03 -13.44 3.82
N LEU A 102 7.50 -12.49 4.59
CA LEU A 102 7.49 -12.51 6.06
C LEU A 102 6.10 -12.11 6.61
N PRO A 103 5.06 -12.90 6.31
CA PRO A 103 3.68 -12.53 6.65
C PRO A 103 3.42 -12.45 8.15
N GLU A 104 4.03 -13.31 8.96
CA GLU A 104 3.87 -13.29 10.41
C GLU A 104 4.54 -12.06 11.04
N GLU A 105 5.61 -11.54 10.45
CA GLU A 105 6.21 -10.28 10.88
C GLU A 105 5.27 -9.12 10.60
N ALA A 106 4.78 -9.01 9.35
CA ALA A 106 3.85 -7.97 8.94
C ALA A 106 2.53 -8.01 9.75
N ALA A 107 2.04 -9.21 10.09
CA ALA A 107 0.82 -9.41 10.84
C ALA A 107 0.85 -8.85 12.28
N ARG A 108 2.03 -8.56 12.82
CA ARG A 108 2.15 -7.89 14.14
C ARG A 108 1.74 -6.43 14.08
N TYR A 109 1.78 -5.82 12.91
CA TYR A 109 1.56 -4.39 12.68
C TYR A 109 0.29 -4.09 11.89
N ALA A 110 -0.28 -5.06 11.18
CA ALA A 110 -1.47 -4.88 10.35
C ALA A 110 -2.70 -5.55 10.95
N ASP A 111 -3.89 -5.11 10.58
CA ASP A 111 -5.13 -5.84 10.84
C ASP A 111 -5.22 -7.06 9.93
N GLN A 112 -4.81 -6.92 8.68
CA GLN A 112 -4.71 -8.04 7.74
C GLN A 112 -3.46 -7.91 6.85
N VAL A 113 -2.92 -9.05 6.45
CA VAL A 113 -1.77 -9.15 5.53
C VAL A 113 -2.21 -9.88 4.27
N ILE A 114 -1.91 -9.29 3.11
CA ILE A 114 -2.16 -9.93 1.80
C ILE A 114 -0.83 -10.50 1.29
N VAL A 115 -0.79 -11.79 1.11
CA VAL A 115 0.35 -12.58 0.61
C VAL A 115 0.09 -12.94 -0.85
N GLY A 116 1.04 -12.65 -1.73
CA GLY A 116 0.91 -12.91 -3.17
C GLY A 116 0.26 -11.76 -3.94
N GLU A 117 -0.46 -12.10 -5.00
CA GLU A 117 -1.05 -11.14 -5.93
C GLU A 117 -2.43 -10.69 -5.43
N GLY A 118 -2.49 -9.46 -4.94
CA GLY A 118 -3.68 -8.93 -4.27
C GLY A 118 -4.90 -8.68 -5.17
N GLU A 119 -4.74 -8.70 -6.48
CA GLU A 119 -5.76 -8.33 -7.46
C GLU A 119 -7.05 -9.14 -7.35
N SER A 120 -6.92 -10.41 -7.01
CA SER A 120 -8.07 -11.32 -6.87
C SER A 120 -8.83 -11.19 -5.55
N VAL A 121 -8.21 -10.61 -4.52
CA VAL A 121 -8.77 -10.61 -3.15
C VAL A 121 -8.98 -9.22 -2.56
N ILE A 122 -8.36 -8.18 -3.11
CA ILE A 122 -8.33 -6.83 -2.49
C ILE A 122 -9.73 -6.27 -2.24
N LEU A 123 -10.67 -6.49 -3.15
CA LEU A 123 -12.03 -6.01 -3.00
C LEU A 123 -12.74 -6.73 -1.84
N ASP A 124 -12.63 -8.05 -1.78
CA ASP A 124 -13.25 -8.86 -0.74
C ASP A 124 -12.67 -8.57 0.65
N VAL A 125 -11.36 -8.30 0.71
CA VAL A 125 -10.67 -7.89 1.95
C VAL A 125 -11.15 -6.51 2.40
N VAL A 126 -11.18 -5.53 1.50
CA VAL A 126 -11.60 -4.15 1.83
C VAL A 126 -13.05 -4.11 2.27
N GLU A 127 -13.93 -4.83 1.60
CA GLU A 127 -15.35 -4.92 1.94
C GLU A 127 -15.66 -5.87 3.12
N GLY A 128 -14.64 -6.49 3.70
CA GLY A 128 -14.79 -7.34 4.90
C GLY A 128 -15.42 -8.71 4.64
N ARG A 129 -15.44 -9.17 3.39
CA ARG A 129 -15.88 -10.53 3.04
C ARG A 129 -14.82 -11.58 3.39
N ILE A 130 -13.54 -11.21 3.36
CA ILE A 130 -12.42 -12.02 3.84
C ILE A 130 -11.91 -11.37 5.13
N THR A 131 -11.91 -12.11 6.22
CA THR A 131 -11.54 -11.63 7.57
C THR A 131 -10.31 -12.32 8.16
N ASP A 132 -9.68 -13.22 7.41
CA ASP A 132 -8.46 -13.89 7.86
C ASP A 132 -7.34 -12.90 8.09
N LYS A 133 -6.55 -13.12 9.14
CA LYS A 133 -5.41 -12.26 9.50
C LYS A 133 -4.34 -12.25 8.42
N ILE A 134 -4.08 -13.41 7.80
CA ILE A 134 -3.16 -13.59 6.69
C ILE A 134 -3.95 -14.18 5.53
N VAL A 135 -4.09 -13.41 4.47
CA VAL A 135 -4.86 -13.74 3.28
C VAL A 135 -3.89 -14.18 2.18
N ASN A 136 -3.91 -15.46 1.84
CA ASN A 136 -3.12 -16.00 0.74
C ASN A 136 -3.87 -15.76 -0.57
N ALA A 137 -3.41 -14.79 -1.36
CA ALA A 137 -3.99 -14.46 -2.65
C ALA A 137 -3.41 -15.40 -3.73
N PRO A 138 -4.26 -16.09 -4.51
CA PRO A 138 -3.78 -16.92 -5.60
C PRO A 138 -3.19 -16.07 -6.72
N CYS A 139 -2.21 -16.62 -7.44
CA CYS A 139 -1.74 -16.03 -8.68
C CYS A 139 -2.90 -16.00 -9.69
N PRO A 140 -3.16 -14.87 -10.36
CA PRO A 140 -4.18 -14.78 -11.39
C PRO A 140 -3.92 -15.79 -12.54
N GLU A 141 -4.95 -16.56 -12.91
CA GLU A 141 -4.86 -17.50 -14.01
C GLU A 141 -4.73 -16.81 -15.37
N ASP A 142 -5.29 -15.61 -15.49
CA ASP A 142 -5.36 -14.83 -16.71
C ASP A 142 -4.90 -13.39 -16.42
N LEU A 143 -3.69 -13.07 -16.85
CA LEU A 143 -3.08 -11.75 -16.66
C LEU A 143 -3.77 -10.66 -17.50
N ASP A 144 -4.43 -11.02 -18.59
CA ASP A 144 -5.13 -10.07 -19.46
C ASP A 144 -6.39 -9.48 -18.78
N ARG A 145 -6.87 -10.12 -17.72
CA ARG A 145 -7.99 -9.62 -16.91
C ARG A 145 -7.57 -8.61 -15.84
N ILE A 146 -6.27 -8.49 -15.57
CA ILE A 146 -5.76 -7.50 -14.62
C ILE A 146 -5.87 -6.12 -15.27
N PRO A 147 -6.50 -5.14 -14.60
CA PRO A 147 -6.60 -3.80 -15.17
C PRO A 147 -5.25 -3.10 -15.21
N PHE A 148 -5.11 -2.14 -16.13
CA PHE A 148 -3.95 -1.24 -16.12
C PHE A 148 -3.93 -0.39 -14.84
N PRO A 149 -2.73 0.06 -14.41
CA PRO A 149 -2.58 0.96 -13.27
C PRO A 149 -3.40 2.25 -13.46
N ASP A 150 -4.19 2.64 -12.47
CA ASP A 150 -4.95 3.90 -12.49
C ASP A 150 -4.13 5.03 -11.85
N TYR A 151 -3.44 5.80 -12.67
CA TYR A 151 -2.65 6.95 -12.22
C TYR A 151 -3.51 8.12 -11.73
N SER A 152 -4.81 8.15 -12.00
CA SER A 152 -5.69 9.24 -11.57
C SER A 152 -5.92 9.28 -10.06
N ILE A 153 -5.64 8.18 -9.36
CA ILE A 153 -5.73 8.10 -7.90
C ILE A 153 -4.47 8.63 -7.19
N LEU A 154 -3.37 8.79 -7.93
CA LEU A 154 -2.10 9.24 -7.36
C LEU A 154 -2.18 10.72 -6.97
N LYS A 155 -1.86 11.00 -5.72
CA LYS A 155 -1.76 12.35 -5.16
C LYS A 155 -0.30 12.74 -4.99
N THR A 156 0.02 13.98 -5.33
CA THR A 156 1.38 14.55 -5.25
C THR A 156 1.47 15.61 -4.14
#